data_36a79d868c7204e49c570f851d6a63fe
#
_entry.id   36a79d868c7204e49c570f851d6a63fe
#
_cell.length_a   1.000
_cell.length_b   1.000
_cell.length_c   1.000
_cell.angle_alpha   90.00
_cell.angle_beta   90.00
_cell.angle_gamma   90.00
#
_symmetry.space_group_name_H-M   'P 1'
#
loop_
_entity.id
_entity.type
_entity.pdbx_description
1 polymer ?
#
loop_
_entity_poly.entity_id
_entity_poly.type
_entity_poly.pdbx_seq_one_letter_code
_entity_poly.pdbx_strand_id
1 'polypeptide(L)'
;IERTEREPTLTGELELLTPTDGTFLVDYDECDPRYDLSLYYQQGSNYYELVYYPKVITEARARLAYEVRVRDSYGYESRSRFEHCFANALYVVPSGGGTVSAAGALHAETANGGMLRAACYERGCTLTATADAGYRFAGWYADEGHSELLCESETYSYVPKTYATSLYPLFVTEKVHILTDIYTVRFECDAPVEVDQDEESFIVPAGSRCTIRAMEPALLTGWYDAFDKSRRQLITADKTYSFVATEKRIIAPDYAEGTDLSAAGTANSYIAPRMQEIYLFDATVQGNGRATTGITPQKLKGTSVRLIWQTGTAERAVVCDVGYNGSRISFRTGTAIGGNALIGLFDAAGRCIWSWHIWATNGALTTHVYPSGYVFMDRNLGAENLDPGDPASRGLYYQWGRKDPFPYDLEAFDYGEGFAFGTYYGEDSSTATVAWAAAHPATLLGRAADPSDPAQRLSSWLGQPSPNLWGNASTGGRPTTAGAKSIYDPCPPGWRVPPPEAWTLEQTTVSSTIEGGCYLYTGSVWPYYPYAGLLHVMPTGKEMYVGVGIRTQLWTNAPGSPASDPSRVDATTAVSFGVLPPEVLQLYRQNHQAAAYPVRCVKE
;
A
#
# COMPACT_ATOMS: atom_id res chain seq x y z
N ILE A 1 47.74 -93.38 -7.14
CA ILE A 1 47.16 -92.46 -8.14
C ILE A 1 47.84 -91.14 -7.85
N GLU A 2 48.90 -90.80 -8.62
CA GLU A 2 49.57 -89.54 -8.58
C GLU A 2 48.59 -88.46 -9.17
N ARG A 3 48.21 -87.53 -8.36
CA ARG A 3 47.57 -86.31 -8.84
C ARG A 3 48.64 -85.47 -9.53
N THR A 4 48.68 -85.53 -10.85
CA THR A 4 49.38 -84.53 -11.63
C THR A 4 48.57 -83.22 -11.54
N GLU A 5 49.03 -82.29 -10.76
CA GLU A 5 48.51 -80.92 -10.70
C GLU A 5 48.83 -80.20 -12.02
N ARG A 6 48.04 -80.45 -13.04
CA ARG A 6 47.92 -79.56 -14.20
C ARG A 6 46.57 -78.91 -14.07
N GLU A 7 46.57 -77.58 -13.90
CA GLU A 7 45.35 -76.86 -14.01
C GLU A 7 44.63 -77.16 -15.32
N PRO A 8 43.34 -77.44 -15.31
CA PRO A 8 42.62 -77.70 -16.50
C PRO A 8 42.61 -76.51 -17.42
N THR A 9 42.95 -76.66 -18.68
CA THR A 9 42.81 -75.62 -19.69
C THR A 9 41.33 -75.59 -20.08
N LEU A 10 40.70 -74.37 -19.91
CA LEU A 10 39.33 -74.15 -20.30
C LEU A 10 39.28 -73.69 -21.76
N THR A 11 38.43 -74.33 -22.57
CA THR A 11 38.05 -73.84 -23.92
C THR A 11 36.60 -73.47 -23.90
N GLY A 12 36.29 -72.27 -24.38
CA GLY A 12 34.94 -71.75 -24.42
C GLY A 12 34.41 -71.62 -25.85
N GLU A 13 33.16 -71.98 -26.05
CA GLU A 13 32.40 -71.65 -27.25
C GLU A 13 31.17 -70.88 -26.88
N LEU A 14 30.91 -69.78 -27.65
CA LEU A 14 29.72 -68.94 -27.52
C LEU A 14 28.79 -69.25 -28.71
N GLU A 15 27.59 -69.69 -28.44
CA GLU A 15 26.55 -69.87 -29.45
C GLU A 15 25.45 -68.86 -29.24
N LEU A 16 25.18 -67.96 -30.22
CA LEU A 16 24.07 -67.06 -30.24
C LEU A 16 22.79 -67.76 -30.63
N LEU A 17 21.84 -67.81 -29.73
CA LEU A 17 20.55 -68.48 -29.95
C LEU A 17 19.52 -67.54 -30.58
N THR A 18 19.73 -66.21 -30.46
CA THR A 18 18.88 -65.21 -31.07
C THR A 18 19.61 -64.60 -32.27
N PRO A 19 19.03 -64.59 -33.49
CA PRO A 19 19.63 -63.88 -34.62
C PRO A 19 19.78 -62.40 -34.34
N THR A 20 20.97 -61.84 -34.57
CA THR A 20 21.23 -60.44 -34.45
C THR A 20 22.01 -59.97 -35.66
N ASP A 21 21.70 -58.72 -36.17
CA ASP A 21 22.52 -58.05 -37.16
C ASP A 21 23.55 -57.12 -36.46
N GLY A 22 23.74 -57.27 -35.14
CA GLY A 22 24.72 -56.53 -34.36
C GLY A 22 26.12 -56.90 -34.76
N THR A 23 26.99 -55.92 -34.85
CA THR A 23 28.42 -56.15 -35.00
C THR A 23 28.98 -56.46 -33.62
N PHE A 24 29.55 -57.68 -33.47
CA PHE A 24 30.31 -58.00 -32.27
C PHE A 24 31.69 -57.35 -32.41
N LEU A 25 31.96 -56.33 -31.60
CA LEU A 25 33.29 -55.80 -31.45
C LEU A 25 33.95 -56.51 -30.28
N VAL A 26 35.04 -57.17 -30.59
CA VAL A 26 35.95 -57.73 -29.59
C VAL A 26 37.07 -56.71 -29.49
N ASP A 27 36.95 -55.79 -28.58
CA ASP A 27 38.00 -54.82 -28.33
C ASP A 27 38.48 -54.88 -26.88
N TYR A 28 39.81 -54.85 -26.70
CA TYR A 28 40.44 -55.10 -25.42
C TYR A 28 40.67 -53.82 -24.59
N ASP A 29 40.62 -52.68 -25.22
CA ASP A 29 41.09 -51.44 -24.63
C ASP A 29 39.98 -50.48 -24.12
N GLU A 30 38.72 -50.78 -24.39
CA GLU A 30 37.58 -49.89 -23.99
C GLU A 30 36.47 -50.66 -23.27
N CYS A 31 36.78 -51.37 -22.17
CA CYS A 31 35.75 -51.90 -21.28
C CYS A 31 35.07 -50.78 -20.52
N ASP A 32 33.86 -50.39 -20.90
CA ASP A 32 33.04 -49.53 -20.11
C ASP A 32 32.42 -50.31 -18.92
N PRO A 33 32.83 -50.02 -17.65
CA PRO A 33 32.37 -50.77 -16.45
C PRO A 33 30.88 -50.64 -16.18
N ARG A 34 30.12 -49.91 -16.99
CA ARG A 34 28.66 -49.77 -16.88
C ARG A 34 27.87 -50.92 -17.51
N TYR A 35 28.53 -51.84 -18.19
CA TYR A 35 27.85 -53.00 -18.86
C TYR A 35 28.25 -54.31 -18.22
N ASP A 36 27.26 -54.99 -17.63
CA ASP A 36 27.40 -56.22 -16.85
C ASP A 36 27.55 -57.48 -17.73
N LEU A 37 28.03 -57.35 -18.96
CA LEU A 37 28.15 -58.43 -19.94
C LEU A 37 29.59 -58.55 -20.45
N SER A 38 30.49 -58.89 -19.54
CA SER A 38 31.83 -59.27 -19.90
C SER A 38 31.91 -60.78 -20.02
N LEU A 39 31.82 -61.29 -21.23
CA LEU A 39 32.12 -62.67 -21.53
C LEU A 39 33.52 -62.74 -22.11
N TYR A 40 34.44 -63.19 -21.28
CA TYR A 40 35.84 -63.43 -21.71
C TYR A 40 35.92 -64.85 -22.29
N TYR A 41 36.42 -64.95 -23.52
CA TYR A 41 36.80 -66.24 -24.03
C TYR A 41 38.29 -66.16 -24.42
N GLN A 42 39.03 -67.24 -24.19
CA GLN A 42 40.44 -67.39 -24.51
C GLN A 42 40.65 -68.09 -25.85
N GLN A 43 41.32 -67.37 -26.77
CA GLN A 43 41.80 -68.05 -28.01
C GLN A 43 43.34 -67.96 -28.05
N GLY A 44 44.01 -69.03 -27.81
CA GLY A 44 45.45 -69.06 -27.66
C GLY A 44 45.89 -68.43 -26.35
N SER A 45 46.79 -67.40 -26.40
CA SER A 45 47.24 -66.65 -25.27
C SER A 45 46.46 -65.32 -25.06
N ASN A 46 45.49 -65.03 -25.90
CA ASN A 46 44.71 -63.83 -25.86
C ASN A 46 43.36 -64.06 -25.20
N TYR A 47 42.95 -63.10 -24.36
CA TYR A 47 41.59 -63.00 -23.79
C TYR A 47 40.83 -61.97 -24.59
N TYR A 48 39.58 -62.32 -24.94
CA TYR A 48 38.69 -61.45 -25.67
C TYR A 48 37.45 -61.21 -24.83
N GLU A 49 37.04 -59.95 -24.72
CA GLU A 49 35.75 -59.56 -24.15
C GLU A 49 34.73 -59.45 -25.25
N LEU A 50 33.58 -60.09 -25.06
CA LEU A 50 32.47 -59.97 -25.98
C LEU A 50 31.56 -58.84 -25.53
N VAL A 51 31.59 -57.73 -26.26
CA VAL A 51 30.75 -56.58 -25.97
C VAL A 51 29.75 -56.40 -27.12
N TYR A 52 28.48 -56.36 -26.80
CA TYR A 52 27.43 -56.12 -27.77
C TYR A 52 27.02 -54.67 -27.78
N TYR A 53 27.34 -53.95 -28.87
CA TYR A 53 26.97 -52.53 -29.08
C TYR A 53 26.00 -52.40 -30.26
N PRO A 54 24.69 -52.54 -30.08
CA PRO A 54 23.76 -52.16 -31.12
C PRO A 54 23.72 -50.65 -31.25
N LYS A 55 23.76 -50.11 -32.47
CA LYS A 55 23.60 -48.67 -32.68
C LYS A 55 22.30 -48.12 -32.09
N VAL A 56 21.23 -48.85 -32.24
CA VAL A 56 19.88 -48.60 -31.68
C VAL A 56 19.22 -49.94 -31.39
N ILE A 57 18.62 -50.08 -30.22
CA ILE A 57 17.85 -51.25 -29.84
C ILE A 57 16.43 -51.08 -30.37
N THR A 58 16.03 -52.00 -31.26
CA THR A 58 14.65 -52.06 -31.78
C THR A 58 13.80 -52.98 -30.92
N GLU A 59 12.48 -52.78 -30.94
CA GLU A 59 11.54 -53.62 -30.20
C GLU A 59 11.69 -55.10 -30.63
N ALA A 60 11.92 -55.36 -31.93
CA ALA A 60 12.12 -56.71 -32.48
C ALA A 60 13.42 -57.35 -31.99
N ARG A 61 14.39 -56.59 -31.49
CA ARG A 61 15.71 -57.03 -31.05
C ARG A 61 16.00 -56.71 -29.59
N ALA A 62 14.99 -56.45 -28.83
CA ALA A 62 15.11 -56.09 -27.43
C ALA A 62 15.55 -57.24 -26.52
N ARG A 63 15.54 -58.46 -27.04
CA ARG A 63 15.94 -59.68 -26.29
C ARG A 63 17.13 -60.33 -26.98
N LEU A 64 18.15 -60.63 -26.20
CA LEU A 64 19.31 -61.39 -26.61
C LEU A 64 19.38 -62.67 -25.77
N ALA A 65 19.35 -63.83 -26.44
CA ALA A 65 19.56 -65.08 -25.80
C ALA A 65 20.83 -65.74 -26.36
N TYR A 66 21.67 -66.28 -25.51
CA TYR A 66 22.91 -66.93 -25.88
C TYR A 66 23.20 -68.08 -24.93
N GLU A 67 23.96 -69.07 -25.41
CA GLU A 67 24.45 -70.24 -24.65
C GLU A 67 25.97 -70.17 -24.58
N VAL A 68 26.51 -70.24 -23.37
CA VAL A 68 27.95 -70.36 -23.12
C VAL A 68 28.23 -71.83 -22.83
N ARG A 69 29.13 -72.40 -23.61
CA ARG A 69 29.63 -73.79 -23.41
C ARG A 69 31.09 -73.70 -23.01
N VAL A 70 31.43 -74.26 -21.87
CA VAL A 70 32.79 -74.32 -21.38
C VAL A 70 33.19 -75.81 -21.26
N ARG A 71 34.30 -76.18 -21.88
CA ARG A 71 34.82 -77.53 -21.80
C ARG A 71 36.22 -77.51 -21.17
N ASP A 72 36.46 -78.39 -20.23
CA ASP A 72 37.80 -78.54 -19.66
C ASP A 72 38.66 -79.50 -20.46
N SER A 73 39.94 -79.56 -20.19
CA SER A 73 40.90 -80.44 -20.84
C SER A 73 40.65 -81.95 -20.58
N TYR A 74 39.74 -82.26 -19.68
CA TYR A 74 39.30 -83.65 -19.39
C TYR A 74 38.00 -84.04 -20.12
N GLY A 75 37.45 -83.12 -20.91
CA GLY A 75 36.26 -83.30 -21.70
C GLY A 75 34.92 -83.08 -21.00
N TYR A 76 34.98 -82.55 -19.76
CA TYR A 76 33.73 -82.13 -19.08
C TYR A 76 33.21 -80.88 -19.71
N GLU A 77 31.93 -80.81 -20.00
CA GLU A 77 31.25 -79.67 -20.62
C GLU A 77 30.20 -79.15 -19.67
N SER A 78 30.21 -77.83 -19.49
CA SER A 78 29.16 -77.03 -18.81
C SER A 78 28.49 -76.11 -19.82
N ARG A 79 27.16 -75.97 -19.70
CA ARG A 79 26.35 -75.09 -20.55
C ARG A 79 25.52 -74.23 -19.67
N SER A 80 25.50 -72.94 -20.00
CA SER A 80 24.65 -71.95 -19.33
C SER A 80 23.98 -71.08 -20.38
N ARG A 81 22.67 -70.95 -20.26
CA ARG A 81 21.87 -70.06 -21.11
C ARG A 81 21.54 -68.78 -20.39
N PHE A 82 21.69 -67.70 -21.12
CA PHE A 82 21.44 -66.34 -20.64
C PHE A 82 20.45 -65.63 -21.55
N GLU A 83 19.55 -64.81 -20.95
CA GLU A 83 18.63 -63.91 -21.67
C GLU A 83 18.73 -62.53 -21.04
N HIS A 84 18.90 -61.53 -21.88
CA HIS A 84 18.91 -60.11 -21.50
C HIS A 84 17.87 -59.33 -22.30
N CYS A 85 17.18 -58.42 -21.60
CA CYS A 85 16.26 -57.47 -22.23
C CYS A 85 16.94 -56.09 -22.24
N PHE A 86 17.00 -55.50 -23.40
CA PHE A 86 17.65 -54.21 -23.63
C PHE A 86 16.66 -53.16 -24.07
N ALA A 87 16.95 -51.90 -23.75
CA ALA A 87 16.27 -50.72 -24.29
C ALA A 87 17.29 -49.57 -24.42
N ASN A 88 17.01 -48.63 -25.32
CA ASN A 88 17.86 -47.44 -25.43
C ASN A 88 17.68 -46.59 -24.17
N ALA A 89 18.77 -46.27 -23.52
CA ALA A 89 18.78 -45.46 -22.31
C ALA A 89 18.81 -43.98 -22.67
N LEU A 90 17.96 -43.20 -22.00
CA LEU A 90 17.91 -41.74 -22.09
C LEU A 90 18.07 -41.12 -20.71
N TYR A 91 19.05 -40.27 -20.58
CA TYR A 91 19.31 -39.48 -19.38
C TYR A 91 18.99 -38.03 -19.69
N VAL A 92 18.08 -37.41 -18.94
CA VAL A 92 17.76 -36.01 -19.09
C VAL A 92 18.16 -35.28 -17.81
N VAL A 93 19.13 -34.39 -17.93
CA VAL A 93 19.75 -33.67 -16.80
C VAL A 93 19.36 -32.20 -16.87
N PRO A 94 18.28 -31.77 -16.17
CA PRO A 94 17.84 -30.38 -16.20
C PRO A 94 18.82 -29.47 -15.43
N SER A 95 18.95 -28.25 -15.87
CA SER A 95 19.79 -27.23 -15.23
C SER A 95 19.25 -26.73 -13.86
N GLY A 96 18.10 -27.22 -13.41
CA GLY A 96 17.31 -26.64 -12.32
C GLY A 96 16.32 -25.59 -12.82
N GLY A 97 15.28 -25.28 -12.04
CA GLY A 97 14.25 -24.31 -12.43
C GLY A 97 13.14 -24.87 -13.33
N GLY A 98 13.01 -26.21 -13.39
CA GLY A 98 11.95 -26.86 -14.11
C GLY A 98 12.03 -28.38 -14.01
N THR A 99 11.03 -29.05 -14.55
CA THR A 99 10.88 -30.52 -14.57
C THR A 99 10.71 -31.04 -15.99
N VAL A 100 11.01 -32.31 -16.17
CA VAL A 100 10.85 -32.99 -17.47
C VAL A 100 10.06 -34.26 -17.29
N SER A 101 9.17 -34.56 -18.25
CA SER A 101 8.45 -35.85 -18.36
C SER A 101 8.71 -36.49 -19.70
N ALA A 102 8.55 -37.83 -19.78
CA ALA A 102 8.72 -38.60 -21.00
C ALA A 102 7.47 -39.47 -21.26
N ALA A 103 6.65 -39.06 -22.19
CA ALA A 103 5.48 -39.80 -22.63
C ALA A 103 5.84 -40.81 -23.74
N GLY A 104 5.33 -42.03 -23.65
CA GLY A 104 5.63 -43.12 -24.61
C GLY A 104 6.93 -43.87 -24.34
N ALA A 105 7.65 -43.53 -23.27
CA ALA A 105 8.77 -44.33 -22.79
C ALA A 105 8.29 -45.68 -22.19
N LEU A 106 9.11 -46.73 -22.29
CA LEU A 106 8.86 -48.03 -21.64
C LEU A 106 8.90 -47.91 -20.13
N HIS A 107 9.82 -47.10 -19.66
CA HIS A 107 10.02 -46.75 -18.27
C HIS A 107 10.53 -45.32 -18.19
N ALA A 108 10.05 -44.56 -17.21
CA ALA A 108 10.57 -43.23 -16.90
C ALA A 108 10.48 -43.00 -15.40
N GLU A 109 11.60 -42.60 -14.79
CA GLU A 109 11.68 -42.26 -13.37
C GLU A 109 12.52 -41.01 -13.17
N THR A 110 12.15 -40.18 -12.21
CA THR A 110 12.96 -39.02 -11.81
C THR A 110 13.83 -39.42 -10.62
N ALA A 111 15.15 -39.40 -10.81
CA ALA A 111 16.13 -39.67 -9.78
C ALA A 111 16.40 -38.43 -8.89
N ASN A 112 17.12 -38.62 -7.79
CA ASN A 112 17.57 -37.53 -6.93
C ASN A 112 18.33 -36.48 -7.76
N GLY A 113 17.99 -35.19 -7.52
CA GLY A 113 18.56 -34.07 -8.29
C GLY A 113 17.78 -33.70 -9.56
N GLY A 114 16.57 -34.30 -9.78
CA GLY A 114 15.69 -33.93 -10.89
C GLY A 114 16.03 -34.57 -12.23
N MET A 115 17.08 -35.40 -12.29
CA MET A 115 17.45 -36.12 -13.50
C MET A 115 16.37 -37.15 -13.88
N LEU A 116 15.86 -37.09 -15.10
CA LEU A 116 14.95 -38.06 -15.64
C LEU A 116 15.76 -39.19 -16.30
N ARG A 117 15.51 -40.43 -15.89
CA ARG A 117 15.98 -41.68 -16.55
C ARG A 117 14.83 -42.30 -17.29
N ALA A 118 14.97 -42.46 -18.58
CA ALA A 118 13.95 -43.09 -19.40
C ALA A 118 14.55 -44.22 -20.26
N ALA A 119 13.73 -45.20 -20.63
CA ALA A 119 14.06 -46.26 -21.55
C ALA A 119 13.04 -46.31 -22.67
N CYS A 120 13.51 -46.43 -23.93
CA CYS A 120 12.64 -46.49 -25.11
C CYS A 120 13.25 -47.36 -26.19
N TYR A 121 12.39 -47.83 -27.11
CA TYR A 121 12.83 -48.51 -28.35
C TYR A 121 13.12 -47.46 -29.46
N GLU A 122 13.32 -47.97 -30.69
CA GLU A 122 13.66 -47.15 -31.87
C GLU A 122 12.69 -46.02 -32.19
N ARG A 123 11.43 -46.11 -31.76
CA ARG A 123 10.42 -45.07 -31.96
C ARG A 123 10.62 -43.87 -31.07
N GLY A 124 11.43 -44.04 -30.00
CA GLY A 124 11.71 -42.96 -29.04
C GLY A 124 10.55 -42.66 -28.10
N CYS A 125 10.53 -41.44 -27.59
CA CYS A 125 9.51 -40.93 -26.69
C CYS A 125 9.34 -39.42 -26.90
N THR A 126 8.26 -38.88 -26.34
CA THR A 126 8.02 -37.43 -26.34
C THR A 126 8.41 -36.84 -24.97
N LEU A 127 9.36 -35.93 -24.97
CA LEU A 127 9.79 -35.20 -23.78
C LEU A 127 8.99 -33.90 -23.69
N THR A 128 8.59 -33.53 -22.48
CA THR A 128 7.95 -32.26 -22.20
C THR A 128 8.67 -31.59 -21.04
N ALA A 129 9.18 -30.39 -21.27
CA ALA A 129 9.78 -29.52 -20.27
C ALA A 129 8.70 -28.63 -19.66
N THR A 130 8.71 -28.47 -18.33
CA THR A 130 7.81 -27.58 -17.60
C THR A 130 8.66 -26.70 -16.69
N ALA A 131 8.67 -25.39 -16.96
CA ALA A 131 9.42 -24.43 -16.16
C ALA A 131 8.72 -24.18 -14.82
N ASP A 132 9.51 -24.03 -13.77
CA ASP A 132 9.04 -23.56 -12.46
C ASP A 132 8.72 -22.07 -12.51
N ALA A 133 7.97 -21.57 -11.50
CA ALA A 133 7.66 -20.15 -11.38
C ALA A 133 8.94 -19.30 -11.35
N GLY A 134 9.03 -18.29 -12.22
CA GLY A 134 10.20 -17.42 -12.36
C GLY A 134 11.31 -17.96 -13.27
N TYR A 135 11.05 -19.06 -13.95
CA TYR A 135 11.94 -19.61 -14.96
C TYR A 135 11.21 -19.70 -16.30
N ARG A 136 11.99 -19.68 -17.40
CA ARG A 136 11.51 -20.08 -18.72
C ARG A 136 12.36 -21.20 -19.28
N PHE A 137 11.78 -22.04 -20.09
CA PHE A 137 12.50 -23.02 -20.85
C PHE A 137 13.26 -22.35 -22.00
N ALA A 138 14.57 -22.62 -22.10
CA ALA A 138 15.43 -22.01 -23.12
C ALA A 138 15.79 -22.95 -24.27
N GLY A 139 15.60 -24.28 -24.09
CA GLY A 139 15.82 -25.26 -25.14
C GLY A 139 16.37 -26.59 -24.63
N TRP A 140 16.35 -27.58 -25.53
CA TRP A 140 16.98 -28.89 -25.37
C TRP A 140 18.35 -28.87 -26.00
N TYR A 141 19.38 -29.32 -25.28
CA TYR A 141 20.76 -29.32 -25.72
C TYR A 141 21.36 -30.72 -25.69
N ALA A 142 22.33 -30.96 -26.61
CA ALA A 142 23.04 -32.24 -26.69
C ALA A 142 24.20 -32.35 -25.70
N ASP A 143 24.67 -31.22 -25.15
CA ASP A 143 25.83 -31.14 -24.28
C ASP A 143 25.54 -30.38 -22.97
N GLU A 144 26.26 -30.70 -21.90
CA GLU A 144 26.14 -30.09 -20.58
C GLU A 144 26.47 -28.60 -20.61
N GLY A 145 27.33 -28.16 -21.51
CA GLY A 145 27.69 -26.76 -21.70
C GLY A 145 26.65 -25.93 -22.43
N HIS A 146 25.54 -26.55 -22.86
CA HIS A 146 24.44 -25.90 -23.60
C HIS A 146 24.92 -25.17 -24.87
N SER A 147 25.87 -25.73 -25.60
CA SER A 147 26.42 -25.15 -26.83
C SER A 147 25.74 -25.68 -28.08
N GLU A 148 25.21 -26.91 -28.07
CA GLU A 148 24.54 -27.53 -29.19
C GLU A 148 23.02 -27.61 -28.95
N LEU A 149 22.27 -26.64 -29.49
CA LEU A 149 20.81 -26.57 -29.40
C LEU A 149 20.16 -27.60 -30.31
N LEU A 150 19.27 -28.43 -29.77
CA LEU A 150 18.49 -29.45 -30.50
C LEU A 150 17.07 -28.94 -30.82
N CYS A 151 16.41 -28.26 -29.88
CA CYS A 151 15.03 -27.85 -30.01
C CYS A 151 14.72 -26.73 -29.00
N GLU A 152 13.99 -25.67 -29.43
CA GLU A 152 13.52 -24.57 -28.58
C GLU A 152 12.11 -24.82 -28.02
N SER A 153 11.37 -25.79 -28.59
CA SER A 153 10.02 -26.10 -28.11
C SER A 153 10.06 -26.84 -26.79
N GLU A 154 9.15 -26.50 -25.87
CA GLU A 154 8.96 -27.24 -24.62
C GLU A 154 8.70 -28.74 -24.84
N THR A 155 8.16 -29.10 -26.00
CA THR A 155 7.92 -30.48 -26.39
C THR A 155 8.96 -30.94 -27.45
N TYR A 156 9.67 -32.03 -27.15
CA TYR A 156 10.69 -32.58 -28.03
C TYR A 156 10.43 -34.06 -28.30
N SER A 157 10.31 -34.44 -29.59
CA SER A 157 10.21 -35.84 -30.02
C SER A 157 11.61 -36.45 -30.11
N TYR A 158 12.01 -37.11 -29.06
CA TYR A 158 13.30 -37.79 -29.01
C TYR A 158 13.24 -39.13 -29.74
N VAL A 159 14.17 -39.33 -30.67
CA VAL A 159 14.39 -40.63 -31.37
C VAL A 159 15.84 -41.05 -31.11
N PRO A 160 16.07 -42.27 -30.58
CA PRO A 160 17.42 -42.76 -30.28
C PRO A 160 18.28 -42.86 -31.55
N LYS A 161 19.49 -42.34 -31.47
CA LYS A 161 20.54 -42.51 -32.49
C LYS A 161 21.63 -43.46 -32.03
N THR A 162 21.68 -43.68 -30.74
CA THR A 162 22.60 -44.57 -30.04
C THR A 162 21.85 -45.29 -28.91
N TYR A 163 22.42 -46.33 -28.34
CA TYR A 163 21.80 -47.08 -27.24
C TYR A 163 21.77 -46.31 -25.91
N ALA A 164 22.54 -45.23 -25.77
CA ALA A 164 22.51 -44.34 -24.63
C ALA A 164 22.71 -42.90 -25.08
N THR A 165 21.90 -41.98 -24.56
CA THR A 165 21.96 -40.58 -24.89
C THR A 165 21.71 -39.74 -23.64
N SER A 166 22.45 -38.65 -23.46
CA SER A 166 22.18 -37.63 -22.47
C SER A 166 21.64 -36.39 -23.16
N LEU A 167 20.62 -35.76 -22.55
CA LEU A 167 20.05 -34.50 -22.98
C LEU A 167 20.05 -33.51 -21.82
N TYR A 168 20.25 -32.25 -22.12
CA TYR A 168 20.43 -31.18 -21.15
C TYR A 168 19.42 -30.05 -21.43
N PRO A 169 18.20 -30.14 -20.89
CA PRO A 169 17.24 -29.05 -20.96
C PRO A 169 17.69 -27.88 -20.11
N LEU A 170 17.66 -26.69 -20.69
CA LEU A 170 18.04 -25.44 -20.02
C LEU A 170 16.81 -24.66 -19.58
N PHE A 171 16.75 -24.37 -18.28
CA PHE A 171 15.80 -23.43 -17.70
C PHE A 171 16.59 -22.21 -17.20
N VAL A 172 16.17 -21.01 -17.61
CA VAL A 172 16.85 -19.76 -17.24
C VAL A 172 15.93 -18.89 -16.40
N THR A 173 16.47 -18.30 -15.36
CA THR A 173 15.78 -17.22 -14.65
C THR A 173 15.78 -15.99 -15.53
N GLU A 174 14.63 -15.56 -15.96
CA GLU A 174 14.48 -14.30 -16.66
C GLU A 174 14.04 -13.25 -15.66
N LYS A 175 14.95 -12.33 -15.37
CA LYS A 175 14.64 -11.12 -14.62
C LYS A 175 14.28 -10.02 -15.59
N VAL A 176 13.12 -9.42 -15.37
CA VAL A 176 12.60 -8.31 -16.17
C VAL A 176 12.78 -7.03 -15.41
N HIS A 177 13.41 -6.03 -16.03
CA HIS A 177 13.58 -4.68 -15.48
C HIS A 177 12.43 -3.78 -15.92
N ILE A 178 11.72 -3.22 -14.95
CA ILE A 178 10.68 -2.21 -15.14
C ILE A 178 11.26 -0.87 -14.71
N LEU A 179 11.71 -0.08 -15.68
CA LEU A 179 12.29 1.24 -15.44
C LEU A 179 11.17 2.23 -15.19
N THR A 180 11.27 2.96 -14.08
CA THR A 180 10.29 3.97 -13.66
C THR A 180 10.92 4.91 -12.66
N ASP A 181 10.26 6.00 -12.31
CA ASP A 181 10.65 6.82 -11.16
C ASP A 181 10.24 6.09 -9.87
N ILE A 182 11.14 5.26 -9.34
CA ILE A 182 10.92 4.42 -8.15
C ILE A 182 10.58 5.21 -6.89
N TYR A 183 10.86 6.51 -6.85
CA TYR A 183 10.63 7.39 -5.71
C TYR A 183 9.22 7.99 -5.68
N THR A 184 8.51 7.99 -6.82
CA THR A 184 7.18 8.60 -6.94
C THR A 184 6.06 7.60 -7.17
N VAL A 185 6.40 6.30 -7.18
CA VAL A 185 5.44 5.23 -7.43
C VAL A 185 5.43 4.19 -6.31
N ARG A 186 4.32 3.47 -6.19
CA ARG A 186 4.21 2.20 -5.46
C ARG A 186 4.13 1.07 -6.48
N PHE A 187 4.92 0.04 -6.25
CA PHE A 187 4.98 -1.13 -7.11
C PHE A 187 4.58 -2.37 -6.32
N GLU A 188 3.61 -3.11 -6.83
CA GLU A 188 3.10 -4.35 -6.27
C GLU A 188 3.25 -5.46 -7.32
N CYS A 189 3.62 -6.66 -6.89
CA CYS A 189 3.82 -7.80 -7.77
C CYS A 189 3.43 -9.09 -7.05
N ASP A 190 2.96 -10.09 -7.79
CA ASP A 190 2.65 -11.43 -7.29
C ASP A 190 3.90 -12.30 -7.05
N ALA A 191 5.09 -11.77 -7.34
CA ALA A 191 6.38 -12.40 -7.15
C ALA A 191 7.35 -11.48 -6.37
N PRO A 192 8.49 -12.00 -5.88
CA PRO A 192 9.51 -11.19 -5.22
C PRO A 192 10.01 -10.04 -6.12
N VAL A 193 10.12 -8.85 -5.54
CA VAL A 193 10.57 -7.63 -6.20
C VAL A 193 11.93 -7.24 -5.66
N GLU A 194 12.91 -7.06 -6.54
CA GLU A 194 14.18 -6.41 -6.24
C GLU A 194 14.14 -4.96 -6.75
N VAL A 195 14.86 -4.06 -6.11
CA VAL A 195 14.94 -2.66 -6.52
C VAL A 195 16.37 -2.35 -6.88
N ASP A 196 16.58 -1.89 -8.10
CA ASP A 196 17.84 -1.33 -8.56
C ASP A 196 17.74 0.19 -8.50
N GLN A 197 18.48 0.79 -7.57
CA GLN A 197 18.48 2.25 -7.37
C GLN A 197 19.33 2.98 -8.41
N ASP A 198 20.32 2.33 -8.98
CA ASP A 198 21.23 2.93 -9.97
C ASP A 198 20.55 3.05 -11.35
N GLU A 199 19.79 2.02 -11.74
CA GLU A 199 18.99 2.02 -12.98
C GLU A 199 17.56 2.57 -12.77
N GLU A 200 17.16 2.91 -11.54
CA GLU A 200 15.80 3.31 -11.17
C GLU A 200 14.77 2.30 -11.71
N SER A 201 14.93 1.03 -11.35
CA SER A 201 14.07 -0.04 -11.84
C SER A 201 13.61 -1.00 -10.75
N PHE A 202 12.41 -1.57 -10.95
CA PHE A 202 11.96 -2.78 -10.26
C PHE A 202 12.34 -4.00 -11.09
N ILE A 203 12.91 -5.00 -10.45
CA ILE A 203 13.33 -6.24 -11.08
C ILE A 203 12.42 -7.36 -10.57
N VAL A 204 11.76 -8.04 -11.50
CA VAL A 204 10.81 -9.12 -11.22
C VAL A 204 11.05 -10.31 -12.14
N PRO A 205 10.65 -11.54 -11.76
CA PRO A 205 10.66 -12.69 -12.66
C PRO A 205 9.76 -12.46 -13.87
N ALA A 206 10.15 -12.97 -15.03
CA ALA A 206 9.32 -12.94 -16.24
C ALA A 206 7.98 -13.65 -16.02
N GLY A 207 6.90 -13.10 -16.57
CA GLY A 207 5.54 -13.61 -16.40
C GLY A 207 4.81 -13.12 -15.15
N SER A 208 5.48 -12.39 -14.26
CA SER A 208 4.87 -11.84 -13.05
C SER A 208 3.79 -10.80 -13.37
N ARG A 209 2.72 -10.81 -12.58
CA ARG A 209 1.65 -9.81 -12.66
C ARG A 209 1.98 -8.65 -11.73
N CYS A 210 2.14 -7.49 -12.32
CA CYS A 210 2.58 -6.30 -11.62
C CYS A 210 1.53 -5.21 -11.69
N THR A 211 1.51 -4.36 -10.66
CA THR A 211 0.68 -3.16 -10.61
C THR A 211 1.53 -1.99 -10.14
N ILE A 212 1.49 -0.89 -10.89
CA ILE A 212 2.15 0.36 -10.54
C ILE A 212 1.10 1.44 -10.25
N ARG A 213 1.30 2.21 -9.17
CA ARG A 213 0.42 3.28 -8.73
C ARG A 213 1.22 4.54 -8.46
N ALA A 214 0.71 5.68 -8.88
CA ALA A 214 1.29 6.95 -8.49
C ALA A 214 1.09 7.22 -6.99
N MET A 215 2.13 7.69 -6.31
CA MET A 215 2.01 8.12 -4.91
C MET A 215 1.22 9.42 -4.78
N GLU A 216 1.21 10.24 -5.82
CA GLU A 216 0.45 11.49 -5.93
C GLU A 216 -0.50 11.43 -7.14
N PRO A 217 -1.62 10.70 -7.06
CA PRO A 217 -2.50 10.45 -8.20
C PRO A 217 -3.15 11.72 -8.74
N ALA A 218 -3.36 12.74 -7.92
CA ALA A 218 -3.89 14.03 -8.37
C ALA A 218 -2.97 14.72 -9.39
N LEU A 219 -1.67 14.57 -9.22
CA LEU A 219 -0.65 15.18 -10.08
C LEU A 219 -0.38 14.34 -11.34
N LEU A 220 -0.63 13.04 -11.33
CA LEU A 220 -0.33 12.15 -12.46
C LEU A 220 -1.13 12.55 -13.71
N THR A 221 -0.42 12.86 -14.79
CA THR A 221 -1.00 13.12 -16.12
C THR A 221 -1.12 11.84 -16.95
N GLY A 222 -0.26 10.85 -16.70
CA GLY A 222 -0.27 9.56 -17.36
C GLY A 222 1.03 8.80 -17.20
N TRP A 223 0.99 7.54 -17.66
CA TRP A 223 2.13 6.63 -17.77
C TRP A 223 2.60 6.57 -19.22
N TYR A 224 3.89 6.64 -19.44
CA TYR A 224 4.48 6.73 -20.77
C TYR A 224 5.56 5.67 -20.97
N ASP A 225 5.80 5.28 -22.23
CA ASP A 225 6.78 4.26 -22.61
C ASP A 225 8.23 4.76 -22.69
N ALA A 226 8.47 6.04 -22.43
CA ALA A 226 9.79 6.64 -22.35
C ALA A 226 9.82 7.84 -21.41
N PHE A 227 10.99 8.13 -20.83
CA PHE A 227 11.22 9.34 -20.03
C PHE A 227 11.36 10.61 -20.90
N ASP A 228 11.87 10.47 -22.13
CA ASP A 228 12.01 11.59 -23.06
C ASP A 228 10.64 12.08 -23.54
N LYS A 229 10.23 13.26 -23.06
CA LYS A 229 8.93 13.86 -23.39
C LYS A 229 8.68 14.06 -24.88
N SER A 230 9.74 14.18 -25.70
CA SER A 230 9.64 14.40 -27.15
C SER A 230 9.34 13.12 -27.95
N ARG A 231 9.56 11.93 -27.35
CA ARG A 231 9.49 10.63 -28.03
C ARG A 231 8.52 9.64 -27.41
N ARG A 232 7.95 9.99 -26.24
CA ARG A 232 7.11 9.10 -25.46
C ARG A 232 5.71 8.97 -26.05
N GLN A 233 5.14 7.78 -25.88
CA GLN A 233 3.74 7.50 -26.15
C GLN A 233 3.01 7.22 -24.84
N LEU A 234 1.75 7.67 -24.77
CA LEU A 234 0.92 7.41 -23.60
C LEU A 234 0.55 5.92 -23.55
N ILE A 235 0.86 5.26 -22.44
CA ILE A 235 0.41 3.90 -22.13
C ILE A 235 -1.03 3.96 -21.62
N THR A 236 -1.27 4.74 -20.56
CA THR A 236 -2.60 5.00 -19.99
C THR A 236 -2.59 6.27 -19.13
N ALA A 237 -3.77 6.90 -18.99
CA ALA A 237 -3.98 8.02 -18.07
C ALA A 237 -4.56 7.56 -16.70
N ASP A 238 -4.81 6.28 -16.52
CA ASP A 238 -5.34 5.73 -15.27
C ASP A 238 -4.35 5.92 -14.13
N LYS A 239 -4.84 6.12 -12.91
CA LYS A 239 -3.99 6.33 -11.72
C LYS A 239 -3.24 5.07 -11.29
N THR A 240 -3.67 3.94 -11.82
CA THR A 240 -3.11 2.60 -11.59
C THR A 240 -2.95 1.90 -12.92
N TYR A 241 -1.81 1.25 -13.14
CA TYR A 241 -1.56 0.46 -14.33
C TYR A 241 -1.13 -0.96 -13.95
N SER A 242 -1.88 -1.97 -14.41
CA SER A 242 -1.57 -3.39 -14.19
C SER A 242 -1.12 -4.03 -15.50
N PHE A 243 -0.10 -4.87 -15.43
CA PHE A 243 0.50 -5.52 -16.59
C PHE A 243 1.19 -6.84 -16.22
N VAL A 244 1.54 -7.64 -17.23
CA VAL A 244 2.42 -8.80 -17.07
C VAL A 244 3.83 -8.41 -17.51
N ALA A 245 4.83 -8.68 -16.67
CA ALA A 245 6.22 -8.37 -16.93
C ALA A 245 6.84 -9.44 -17.85
N THR A 246 6.84 -9.22 -19.15
CA THR A 246 7.36 -10.17 -20.16
C THR A 246 8.72 -9.77 -20.72
N GLU A 247 9.06 -8.49 -20.65
CA GLU A 247 10.28 -7.92 -21.22
C GLU A 247 10.69 -6.64 -20.49
N LYS A 248 11.96 -6.22 -20.63
CA LYS A 248 12.45 -4.93 -20.13
C LYS A 248 11.64 -3.80 -20.77
N ARG A 249 11.05 -2.94 -19.94
CA ARG A 249 10.22 -1.82 -20.41
C ARG A 249 10.32 -0.61 -19.51
N ILE A 250 9.99 0.53 -20.09
CA ILE A 250 9.86 1.80 -19.37
C ILE A 250 8.38 2.05 -19.08
N ILE A 251 8.07 2.45 -17.85
CA ILE A 251 6.76 2.95 -17.43
C ILE A 251 7.00 4.27 -16.70
N ALA A 252 7.18 5.33 -17.46
CA ALA A 252 7.53 6.64 -16.94
C ALA A 252 6.28 7.41 -16.49
N PRO A 253 6.14 7.79 -15.20
CA PRO A 253 5.09 8.70 -14.79
C PRO A 253 5.40 10.12 -15.26
N ASP A 254 4.36 10.89 -15.57
CA ASP A 254 4.46 12.34 -15.77
C ASP A 254 3.48 13.05 -14.86
N TYR A 255 3.92 14.15 -14.27
CA TYR A 255 3.17 14.87 -13.26
C TYR A 255 2.95 16.33 -13.66
N ALA A 256 1.74 16.82 -13.39
CA ALA A 256 1.40 18.24 -13.47
C ALA A 256 1.92 18.99 -12.21
N GLU A 257 1.94 20.30 -12.30
CA GLU A 257 2.16 21.15 -11.12
C GLU A 257 0.85 21.33 -10.35
N GLY A 258 0.94 21.54 -9.03
CA GLY A 258 -0.17 21.85 -8.15
C GLY A 258 0.10 23.12 -7.36
N THR A 259 -0.97 23.75 -6.86
CA THR A 259 -0.88 24.92 -5.98
C THR A 259 -0.52 24.51 -4.56
N ASP A 260 0.58 25.01 -4.02
CA ASP A 260 0.99 24.74 -2.63
C ASP A 260 0.23 25.64 -1.64
N LEU A 261 -0.68 25.03 -0.89
CA LEU A 261 -1.49 25.69 0.14
C LEU A 261 -0.69 26.02 1.41
N SER A 262 0.48 25.41 1.59
CA SER A 262 1.39 25.66 2.71
C SER A 262 2.46 26.71 2.41
N ALA A 263 2.47 27.31 1.21
CA ALA A 263 3.44 28.34 0.83
C ALA A 263 3.47 29.56 1.77
N ALA A 264 2.32 29.93 2.38
CA ALA A 264 2.21 30.97 3.38
C ALA A 264 2.40 30.48 4.83
N GLY A 265 2.71 29.20 5.02
CA GLY A 265 2.87 28.53 6.30
C GLY A 265 1.93 27.33 6.45
N THR A 266 2.30 26.42 7.35
CA THR A 266 1.49 25.22 7.65
C THR A 266 0.37 25.54 8.64
N ALA A 267 -0.72 24.79 8.60
CA ALA A 267 -1.87 24.91 9.51
C ALA A 267 -2.67 23.61 9.56
N ASN A 268 -3.78 23.59 10.32
CA ASN A 268 -4.71 22.45 10.38
C ASN A 268 -5.84 22.54 9.35
N SER A 269 -6.06 23.72 8.77
CA SER A 269 -7.01 23.90 7.68
C SER A 269 -6.35 24.63 6.52
N TYR A 270 -6.81 24.29 5.31
CA TYR A 270 -6.38 24.97 4.10
C TYR A 270 -7.59 25.36 3.26
N ILE A 271 -7.54 26.57 2.69
CA ILE A 271 -8.57 27.08 1.79
C ILE A 271 -8.20 26.72 0.36
N ALA A 272 -9.07 25.97 -0.32
CA ALA A 272 -8.97 25.62 -1.75
C ALA A 272 -10.02 26.44 -2.53
N PRO A 273 -9.64 27.59 -3.14
CA PRO A 273 -10.59 28.55 -3.69
C PRO A 273 -11.12 28.20 -5.09
N ARG A 274 -10.62 27.14 -5.72
CA ARG A 274 -11.01 26.75 -7.09
C ARG A 274 -11.38 25.29 -7.14
N MET A 275 -12.39 24.97 -7.97
CA MET A 275 -12.82 23.59 -8.24
C MET A 275 -11.98 22.98 -9.36
N GLN A 276 -11.89 21.65 -9.38
CA GLN A 276 -11.14 20.85 -10.36
C GLN A 276 -9.66 21.19 -10.51
N GLU A 277 -9.10 21.85 -9.49
CA GLU A 277 -7.69 22.24 -9.41
C GLU A 277 -6.89 21.27 -8.53
N ILE A 278 -5.59 21.20 -8.78
CA ILE A 278 -4.66 20.38 -8.00
C ILE A 278 -4.02 21.24 -6.92
N TYR A 279 -4.09 20.73 -5.70
CA TYR A 279 -3.50 21.34 -4.52
C TYR A 279 -2.58 20.36 -3.80
N LEU A 280 -1.62 20.93 -3.10
CA LEU A 280 -0.72 20.18 -2.23
C LEU A 280 -0.37 21.01 -0.99
N PHE A 281 0.11 20.34 0.06
CA PHE A 281 0.60 21.00 1.27
C PHE A 281 1.60 20.15 2.03
N ASP A 282 2.47 20.78 2.82
CA ASP A 282 3.44 20.12 3.70
C ASP A 282 2.72 19.36 4.82
N ALA A 283 2.96 18.05 4.89
CA ALA A 283 2.42 17.13 5.88
C ALA A 283 3.48 16.62 6.87
N THR A 284 4.63 17.28 6.97
CA THR A 284 5.74 16.86 7.84
C THR A 284 5.67 17.42 9.24
N VAL A 285 4.80 18.42 9.48
CA VAL A 285 4.70 19.13 10.76
C VAL A 285 3.26 19.18 11.28
N GLN A 286 3.13 19.24 12.58
CA GLN A 286 1.83 19.42 13.25
C GLN A 286 1.39 20.87 13.18
N GLY A 287 0.18 21.13 12.68
CA GLY A 287 -0.41 22.48 12.62
C GLY A 287 0.53 23.49 11.96
N ASN A 288 0.82 24.59 12.66
CA ASN A 288 1.74 25.64 12.19
C ASN A 288 3.24 25.34 12.45
N GLY A 289 3.58 24.17 13.01
CA GLY A 289 4.96 23.77 13.32
C GLY A 289 5.67 24.58 14.41
N ARG A 290 4.96 25.46 15.12
CA ARG A 290 5.56 26.35 16.10
C ARG A 290 5.29 25.89 17.53
N ALA A 291 6.32 25.92 18.37
CA ALA A 291 6.17 25.69 19.80
C ALA A 291 5.46 26.87 20.48
N THR A 292 4.58 26.58 21.43
CA THR A 292 3.92 27.54 22.30
C THR A 292 4.01 27.05 23.74
N THR A 293 3.53 27.86 24.71
CA THR A 293 3.62 27.52 26.13
C THR A 293 2.99 26.16 26.45
N GLY A 294 3.83 25.22 26.85
CA GLY A 294 3.41 23.85 27.19
C GLY A 294 3.10 22.92 26.01
N ILE A 295 3.33 23.40 24.78
CA ILE A 295 3.06 22.63 23.55
C ILE A 295 4.27 22.65 22.63
N THR A 296 4.84 21.48 22.35
CA THR A 296 5.97 21.30 21.44
C THR A 296 5.53 20.47 20.23
N PRO A 297 5.68 20.99 19.00
CA PRO A 297 5.33 20.26 17.80
C PRO A 297 6.27 19.07 17.58
N GLN A 298 5.74 18.01 17.00
CA GLN A 298 6.52 16.86 16.56
C GLN A 298 6.53 16.80 15.03
N LYS A 299 7.59 16.23 14.47
CA LYS A 299 7.61 15.89 13.05
C LYS A 299 6.69 14.72 12.79
N LEU A 300 5.93 14.82 11.71
CA LEU A 300 5.03 13.76 11.25
C LEU A 300 5.75 12.88 10.25
N LYS A 301 5.56 11.56 10.39
CA LYS A 301 6.04 10.56 9.46
C LYS A 301 4.99 9.46 9.33
N GLY A 302 4.18 9.56 8.29
CA GLY A 302 3.17 8.56 7.94
C GLY A 302 3.61 7.65 6.82
N THR A 303 2.78 6.66 6.51
CA THR A 303 2.95 5.70 5.41
C THR A 303 1.84 5.80 4.38
N SER A 304 0.68 6.31 4.77
CA SER A 304 -0.48 6.42 3.89
C SER A 304 -1.37 7.60 4.25
N VAL A 305 -2.15 8.06 3.29
CA VAL A 305 -3.14 9.11 3.45
C VAL A 305 -4.51 8.56 3.05
N ARG A 306 -5.56 9.00 3.75
CA ARG A 306 -6.95 8.64 3.43
C ARG A 306 -7.88 9.82 3.66
N LEU A 307 -8.94 9.90 2.87
CA LEU A 307 -10.08 10.76 3.13
C LEU A 307 -10.85 10.18 4.33
N ILE A 308 -11.07 10.98 5.36
CA ILE A 308 -11.84 10.58 6.54
C ILE A 308 -13.32 10.85 6.31
N TRP A 309 -13.65 12.06 5.84
CA TRP A 309 -14.99 12.45 5.43
C TRP A 309 -14.95 13.66 4.50
N GLN A 310 -16.03 13.91 3.77
CA GLN A 310 -16.27 15.12 3.00
C GLN A 310 -17.75 15.46 2.98
N THR A 311 -18.08 16.74 2.72
CA THR A 311 -19.45 17.13 2.38
C THR A 311 -19.74 16.82 0.92
N GLY A 312 -20.95 16.38 0.63
CA GLY A 312 -21.34 15.96 -0.72
C GLY A 312 -21.30 14.44 -0.90
N THR A 313 -21.52 14.00 -2.11
CA THR A 313 -21.58 12.58 -2.48
C THR A 313 -20.37 12.20 -3.33
N ALA A 314 -20.16 10.90 -3.57
CA ALA A 314 -19.09 10.41 -4.46
C ALA A 314 -19.18 11.02 -5.88
N GLU A 315 -20.39 11.35 -6.36
CA GLU A 315 -20.61 11.98 -7.67
C GLU A 315 -20.28 13.49 -7.66
N ARG A 316 -20.37 14.12 -6.51
CA ARG A 316 -20.09 15.53 -6.28
C ARG A 316 -19.06 15.69 -5.16
N ALA A 317 -17.92 15.05 -5.33
CA ALA A 317 -16.85 15.07 -4.36
C ALA A 317 -16.28 16.48 -4.17
N VAL A 318 -15.91 16.81 -2.93
CA VAL A 318 -15.18 18.03 -2.59
C VAL A 318 -13.71 17.84 -2.90
N VAL A 319 -13.15 16.68 -2.54
CA VAL A 319 -11.78 16.28 -2.86
C VAL A 319 -11.75 14.85 -3.43
N CYS A 320 -10.81 14.62 -4.33
CA CYS A 320 -10.52 13.31 -4.91
C CYS A 320 -9.01 13.16 -5.17
N ASP A 321 -8.58 11.97 -5.58
CA ASP A 321 -7.19 11.67 -5.94
C ASP A 321 -6.19 12.02 -4.82
N VAL A 322 -6.56 11.78 -3.55
CA VAL A 322 -5.70 12.10 -2.41
C VAL A 322 -4.45 11.22 -2.44
N GLY A 323 -3.27 11.83 -2.37
CA GLY A 323 -1.97 11.16 -2.44
C GLY A 323 -0.97 11.67 -1.40
N TYR A 324 0.06 10.86 -1.14
CA TYR A 324 1.14 11.18 -0.21
C TYR A 324 2.47 10.65 -0.72
N ASN A 325 3.47 11.51 -0.83
CA ASN A 325 4.80 11.16 -1.33
C ASN A 325 5.86 10.98 -0.22
N GLY A 326 5.45 10.94 1.05
CA GLY A 326 6.37 10.84 2.20
C GLY A 326 6.62 12.17 2.91
N SER A 327 6.28 13.29 2.30
CA SER A 327 6.47 14.63 2.88
C SER A 327 5.27 15.56 2.69
N ARG A 328 4.61 15.51 1.55
CA ARG A 328 3.45 16.33 1.22
C ARG A 328 2.23 15.50 0.88
N ILE A 329 1.07 16.04 1.14
CA ILE A 329 -0.21 15.52 0.68
C ILE A 329 -0.64 16.33 -0.54
N SER A 330 -1.08 15.64 -1.59
CA SER A 330 -1.68 16.23 -2.79
C SER A 330 -3.11 15.72 -2.95
N PHE A 331 -3.96 16.54 -3.57
CA PHE A 331 -5.34 16.20 -3.88
C PHE A 331 -5.85 17.06 -5.03
N ARG A 332 -6.94 16.64 -5.66
CA ARG A 332 -7.71 17.45 -6.59
C ARG A 332 -9.02 17.85 -5.93
N THR A 333 -9.43 19.10 -6.07
CA THR A 333 -10.80 19.50 -5.76
C THR A 333 -11.73 18.90 -6.81
N GLY A 334 -12.88 18.37 -6.36
CA GLY A 334 -13.84 17.69 -7.20
C GLY A 334 -14.80 18.64 -7.92
N THR A 335 -15.99 18.15 -8.21
CA THR A 335 -17.05 18.90 -8.93
C THR A 335 -18.05 19.59 -8.01
N ALA A 336 -17.94 19.40 -6.69
CA ALA A 336 -18.78 20.13 -5.73
C ALA A 336 -18.47 21.62 -5.78
N ILE A 337 -19.52 22.45 -5.72
CA ILE A 337 -19.40 23.92 -5.70
C ILE A 337 -19.21 24.36 -4.25
N GLY A 338 -17.99 24.22 -3.73
CA GLY A 338 -17.69 24.42 -2.32
C GLY A 338 -17.91 23.18 -1.48
N GLY A 339 -17.49 23.22 -0.23
CA GLY A 339 -17.62 22.11 0.72
C GLY A 339 -16.42 21.93 1.61
N ASN A 340 -16.45 20.86 2.38
CA ASN A 340 -15.44 20.56 3.38
C ASN A 340 -14.97 19.11 3.24
N ALA A 341 -13.71 18.85 3.54
CA ALA A 341 -13.16 17.50 3.61
C ALA A 341 -12.14 17.39 4.74
N LEU A 342 -12.02 16.24 5.35
CA LEU A 342 -10.99 15.92 6.34
C LEU A 342 -10.08 14.82 5.79
N ILE A 343 -8.81 15.14 5.65
CA ILE A 343 -7.79 14.20 5.16
C ILE A 343 -6.90 13.79 6.35
N GLY A 344 -6.67 12.50 6.53
CA GLY A 344 -5.82 11.95 7.58
C GLY A 344 -4.54 11.31 7.06
N LEU A 345 -3.44 11.51 7.78
CA LEU A 345 -2.16 10.82 7.61
C LEU A 345 -2.08 9.66 8.61
N PHE A 346 -1.70 8.48 8.14
CA PHE A 346 -1.71 7.24 8.92
C PHE A 346 -0.33 6.61 9.01
N ASP A 347 -0.07 5.95 10.15
CA ASP A 347 1.14 5.14 10.33
C ASP A 347 0.99 3.74 9.69
N ALA A 348 2.05 2.93 9.76
CA ALA A 348 2.06 1.57 9.22
C ALA A 348 1.05 0.61 9.92
N ALA A 349 0.61 0.95 11.13
CA ALA A 349 -0.43 0.21 11.85
C ALA A 349 -1.86 0.67 11.50
N GLY A 350 -2.00 1.64 10.59
CA GLY A 350 -3.29 2.19 10.18
C GLY A 350 -3.90 3.18 11.19
N ARG A 351 -3.13 3.67 12.17
CA ARG A 351 -3.59 4.67 13.14
C ARG A 351 -3.41 6.06 12.55
N CYS A 352 -4.43 6.92 12.68
CA CYS A 352 -4.32 8.33 12.31
C CYS A 352 -3.30 9.04 13.22
N ILE A 353 -2.30 9.67 12.62
CA ILE A 353 -1.27 10.44 13.36
C ILE A 353 -1.52 11.95 13.30
N TRP A 354 -2.19 12.43 12.26
CA TRP A 354 -2.66 13.81 12.11
C TRP A 354 -3.71 13.90 11.03
N SER A 355 -4.50 15.00 11.04
CA SER A 355 -5.54 15.28 10.05
C SER A 355 -5.60 16.77 9.74
N TRP A 356 -6.05 17.07 8.52
CA TRP A 356 -6.20 18.43 8.00
C TRP A 356 -7.58 18.63 7.41
N HIS A 357 -8.16 19.76 7.69
CA HIS A 357 -9.41 20.21 7.09
C HIS A 357 -9.12 20.94 5.77
N ILE A 358 -9.75 20.50 4.70
CA ILE A 358 -9.75 21.20 3.40
C ILE A 358 -11.08 21.90 3.23
N TRP A 359 -11.01 23.21 3.08
CA TRP A 359 -12.17 24.05 2.88
C TRP A 359 -12.21 24.57 1.44
N ALA A 360 -13.05 23.96 0.61
CA ALA A 360 -13.28 24.38 -0.76
C ALA A 360 -14.33 25.50 -0.79
N THR A 361 -13.90 26.72 -1.09
CA THR A 361 -14.74 27.92 -0.94
C THR A 361 -15.36 28.43 -2.23
N ASN A 362 -14.98 27.86 -3.37
CA ASN A 362 -15.40 28.31 -4.71
C ASN A 362 -15.25 29.85 -4.89
N GLY A 363 -14.10 30.37 -4.52
CA GLY A 363 -13.75 31.79 -4.58
C GLY A 363 -13.02 32.28 -3.35
N ALA A 364 -12.57 33.49 -3.40
CA ALA A 364 -11.89 34.14 -2.28
C ALA A 364 -12.92 34.53 -1.20
N LEU A 365 -12.54 34.32 0.06
CA LEU A 365 -13.32 34.82 1.19
C LEU A 365 -13.16 36.35 1.32
N THR A 366 -14.23 37.01 1.70
CA THR A 366 -14.17 38.43 2.08
C THR A 366 -13.82 38.59 3.56
N THR A 367 -13.50 39.83 3.97
CA THR A 367 -13.10 40.11 5.34
C THR A 367 -13.81 41.35 5.84
N HIS A 368 -13.98 41.44 7.17
CA HIS A 368 -14.58 42.57 7.83
C HIS A 368 -13.67 43.07 8.95
N VAL A 369 -13.44 44.39 8.99
CA VAL A 369 -12.74 45.04 10.09
C VAL A 369 -13.75 45.40 11.18
N TYR A 370 -13.48 44.94 12.40
CA TYR A 370 -14.30 45.24 13.56
C TYR A 370 -13.83 46.51 14.28
N PRO A 371 -14.67 47.12 15.13
CA PRO A 371 -14.28 48.31 15.91
C PRO A 371 -13.07 48.06 16.80
N SER A 372 -12.83 46.81 17.21
CA SER A 372 -11.64 46.39 17.93
C SER A 372 -10.33 46.47 17.12
N GLY A 373 -10.44 46.71 15.79
CA GLY A 373 -9.31 46.67 14.87
C GLY A 373 -9.00 45.26 14.32
N TYR A 374 -9.61 44.23 14.86
CA TYR A 374 -9.44 42.85 14.34
C TYR A 374 -10.14 42.66 13.00
N VAL A 375 -9.49 41.90 12.11
CA VAL A 375 -10.02 41.57 10.79
C VAL A 375 -10.56 40.14 10.83
N PHE A 376 -11.86 39.99 10.71
CA PHE A 376 -12.55 38.71 10.70
C PHE A 376 -12.81 38.17 9.29
N MET A 377 -12.88 36.87 9.15
CA MET A 377 -13.50 36.24 7.97
C MET A 377 -14.99 36.60 7.89
N ASP A 378 -15.55 36.63 6.69
CA ASP A 378 -16.96 36.94 6.44
C ASP A 378 -17.92 35.87 6.97
N ARG A 379 -17.43 34.67 7.22
CA ARG A 379 -18.19 33.48 7.63
C ARG A 379 -17.44 32.65 8.68
N ASN A 380 -18.17 31.69 9.28
CA ASN A 380 -17.57 30.71 10.18
C ASN A 380 -16.67 29.74 9.40
N LEU A 381 -15.63 29.22 10.05
CA LEU A 381 -14.73 28.24 9.46
C LEU A 381 -15.49 27.01 8.97
N GLY A 382 -15.34 26.70 7.69
CA GLY A 382 -16.05 25.59 7.04
C GLY A 382 -17.48 25.93 6.56
N ALA A 383 -17.94 27.18 6.66
CA ALA A 383 -19.23 27.56 6.07
C ALA A 383 -19.15 27.56 4.53
N GLU A 384 -20.05 26.83 3.88
CA GLU A 384 -20.04 26.65 2.43
C GLU A 384 -20.67 27.83 1.69
N ASN A 385 -21.60 28.54 2.36
CA ASN A 385 -22.29 29.72 1.84
C ASN A 385 -22.59 30.74 2.97
N LEU A 386 -23.28 31.81 2.61
CA LEU A 386 -23.79 32.86 3.55
C LEU A 386 -25.32 32.95 3.52
N ASP A 387 -25.99 31.92 2.99
CA ASP A 387 -27.44 31.96 2.79
C ASP A 387 -28.16 31.80 4.14
N PRO A 388 -29.01 32.76 4.52
CA PRO A 388 -29.74 32.69 5.77
C PRO A 388 -30.66 31.45 5.83
N GLY A 389 -30.58 30.74 6.98
CA GLY A 389 -31.40 29.55 7.19
C GLY A 389 -30.79 28.25 6.63
N ASP A 390 -29.82 28.35 5.71
CA ASP A 390 -29.15 27.16 5.19
C ASP A 390 -28.22 26.51 6.25
N PRO A 391 -28.36 25.22 6.57
CA PRO A 391 -27.44 24.51 7.47
C PRO A 391 -25.96 24.68 7.11
N ALA A 392 -25.61 24.69 5.83
CA ALA A 392 -24.26 24.83 5.33
C ALA A 392 -23.62 26.21 5.62
N SER A 393 -24.45 27.23 5.95
CA SER A 393 -23.95 28.55 6.39
C SER A 393 -23.41 28.55 7.82
N ARG A 394 -23.74 27.54 8.64
CA ARG A 394 -23.35 27.47 10.06
C ARG A 394 -21.85 27.31 10.26
N GLY A 395 -21.16 26.71 9.30
CA GLY A 395 -19.78 26.27 9.43
C GLY A 395 -19.64 25.00 10.27
N LEU A 396 -18.41 24.57 10.46
CA LEU A 396 -18.09 23.36 11.21
C LEU A 396 -18.00 23.64 12.71
N TYR A 397 -18.25 22.61 13.52
CA TYR A 397 -18.21 22.69 14.98
C TYR A 397 -16.87 22.19 15.51
N TYR A 398 -16.34 22.82 16.55
CA TYR A 398 -15.07 22.47 17.17
C TYR A 398 -15.26 22.36 18.68
N GLN A 399 -14.78 21.28 19.29
CA GLN A 399 -14.59 21.25 20.73
C GLN A 399 -13.41 22.15 21.08
N TRP A 400 -13.53 22.94 22.14
CA TRP A 400 -12.49 23.90 22.47
C TRP A 400 -11.12 23.25 22.64
N GLY A 401 -10.12 23.74 21.94
CA GLY A 401 -8.77 23.20 21.97
C GLY A 401 -8.49 22.10 20.96
N ARG A 402 -9.50 21.57 20.24
CA ARG A 402 -9.31 20.59 19.17
C ARG A 402 -9.13 21.26 17.81
N LYS A 403 -8.28 20.63 16.99
CA LYS A 403 -8.05 21.04 15.61
C LYS A 403 -9.07 20.44 14.62
N ASP A 404 -9.71 19.33 15.00
CA ASP A 404 -10.58 18.56 14.11
C ASP A 404 -12.02 19.05 14.16
N PRO A 405 -12.62 19.31 12.99
CA PRO A 405 -14.00 19.76 12.89
C PRO A 405 -15.01 18.62 12.95
N PHE A 406 -16.22 18.96 13.39
CA PHE A 406 -17.41 18.12 13.38
C PHE A 406 -18.49 18.70 12.46
N PRO A 407 -19.37 17.83 11.91
CA PRO A 407 -20.37 18.24 10.96
C PRO A 407 -21.39 19.25 11.53
N TYR A 408 -21.91 20.10 10.66
CA TYR A 408 -23.07 20.95 10.95
C TYR A 408 -24.41 20.19 10.79
N ASP A 409 -24.37 19.08 10.08
CA ASP A 409 -25.45 18.12 9.88
C ASP A 409 -24.82 16.74 9.59
N LEU A 410 -25.16 15.72 10.37
CA LEU A 410 -24.58 14.38 10.23
C LEU A 410 -24.94 13.69 8.91
N GLU A 411 -26.09 14.02 8.33
CA GLU A 411 -26.55 13.42 7.08
C GLU A 411 -25.89 14.03 5.84
N ALA A 412 -25.28 15.22 5.98
CA ALA A 412 -24.63 15.92 4.88
C ALA A 412 -23.18 15.46 4.62
N PHE A 413 -22.67 14.51 5.42
CA PHE A 413 -21.27 14.09 5.37
C PHE A 413 -21.14 12.66 4.86
N ASP A 414 -20.30 12.49 3.85
CA ASP A 414 -19.88 11.19 3.32
C ASP A 414 -18.56 10.77 3.98
N TYR A 415 -18.56 9.58 4.59
CA TYR A 415 -17.39 9.05 5.29
C TYR A 415 -16.62 8.10 4.40
N GLY A 416 -15.30 8.26 4.37
CA GLY A 416 -14.39 7.37 3.67
C GLY A 416 -14.44 5.94 4.21
N GLU A 417 -13.92 5.01 3.44
CA GLU A 417 -13.91 3.59 3.80
C GLU A 417 -13.29 3.35 5.19
N GLY A 418 -14.06 2.70 6.06
CA GLY A 418 -13.64 2.38 7.44
C GLY A 418 -13.78 3.54 8.42
N PHE A 419 -14.41 4.66 8.05
CA PHE A 419 -14.70 5.79 8.93
C PHE A 419 -16.19 5.97 9.13
N ALA A 420 -16.52 6.55 10.28
CA ALA A 420 -17.87 6.99 10.62
C ALA A 420 -17.77 8.10 11.68
N PHE A 421 -18.81 8.91 11.78
CA PHE A 421 -18.96 9.77 12.94
C PHE A 421 -19.11 8.91 14.19
N GLY A 422 -18.29 9.20 15.19
CA GLY A 422 -18.30 8.50 16.47
C GLY A 422 -18.56 9.44 17.62
N THR A 423 -19.12 8.90 18.68
CA THR A 423 -19.25 9.59 19.98
C THR A 423 -18.64 8.73 21.05
N TYR A 424 -17.99 9.38 21.99
CA TYR A 424 -17.50 8.71 23.20
C TYR A 424 -17.89 9.53 24.43
N TYR A 425 -18.58 8.93 25.35
CA TYR A 425 -18.91 9.51 26.66
C TYR A 425 -18.39 8.58 27.74
N GLY A 426 -17.40 9.03 28.53
CA GLY A 426 -16.79 8.17 29.54
C GLY A 426 -15.78 8.90 30.40
N GLU A 427 -15.30 8.20 31.42
CA GLU A 427 -14.37 8.70 32.43
C GLU A 427 -12.94 8.20 32.23
N ASP A 428 -12.72 7.33 31.24
CA ASP A 428 -11.41 6.76 30.98
C ASP A 428 -10.39 7.86 30.65
N SER A 429 -9.44 8.03 31.55
CA SER A 429 -8.38 9.03 31.39
C SER A 429 -7.46 8.77 30.19
N SER A 430 -7.43 7.54 29.68
CA SER A 430 -6.62 7.17 28.50
C SER A 430 -7.20 7.69 27.19
N THR A 431 -8.53 7.80 27.09
CA THR A 431 -9.23 8.33 25.92
C THR A 431 -9.43 9.84 25.96
N ALA A 432 -9.46 10.42 27.16
CA ALA A 432 -9.62 11.87 27.36
C ALA A 432 -8.27 12.61 27.24
N THR A 433 -7.51 12.35 26.17
CA THR A 433 -6.21 12.96 25.89
C THR A 433 -6.17 13.63 24.52
N VAL A 434 -5.31 14.63 24.38
CA VAL A 434 -5.08 15.30 23.09
C VAL A 434 -4.56 14.32 22.04
N ALA A 435 -3.69 13.39 22.43
CA ALA A 435 -3.14 12.38 21.53
C ALA A 435 -4.23 11.40 21.04
N TRP A 436 -5.11 10.94 21.93
CA TRP A 436 -6.22 10.08 21.55
C TRP A 436 -7.18 10.83 20.60
N ALA A 437 -7.53 12.06 20.93
CA ALA A 437 -8.40 12.91 20.09
C ALA A 437 -7.83 13.13 18.68
N ALA A 438 -6.51 13.37 18.56
CA ALA A 438 -5.84 13.50 17.27
C ALA A 438 -5.83 12.19 16.46
N ALA A 439 -5.80 11.04 17.13
CA ALA A 439 -5.90 9.71 16.49
C ALA A 439 -7.34 9.35 16.09
N HIS A 440 -8.35 10.02 16.67
CA HIS A 440 -9.78 9.77 16.41
C HIS A 440 -10.49 11.08 16.00
N PRO A 441 -10.12 11.65 14.85
CA PRO A 441 -10.56 13.00 14.46
C PRO A 441 -12.06 13.09 14.18
N ALA A 442 -12.74 11.99 13.86
CA ALA A 442 -14.18 11.92 13.63
C ALA A 442 -15.01 11.58 14.89
N THR A 443 -14.38 11.46 16.08
CA THR A 443 -15.07 11.10 17.33
C THR A 443 -15.26 12.31 18.23
N LEU A 444 -16.51 12.63 18.53
CA LEU A 444 -16.89 13.67 19.48
C LEU A 444 -16.77 13.13 20.92
N LEU A 445 -16.05 13.84 21.78
CA LEU A 445 -15.76 13.43 23.14
C LEU A 445 -16.67 14.13 24.15
N GLY A 446 -17.25 13.36 25.06
CA GLY A 446 -17.99 13.87 26.20
C GLY A 446 -17.48 13.28 27.52
N ARG A 447 -17.54 14.06 28.58
CA ARG A 447 -17.19 13.63 29.93
C ARG A 447 -18.10 14.27 30.96
N ALA A 448 -18.50 13.53 31.99
CA ALA A 448 -19.22 14.07 33.12
C ALA A 448 -18.36 15.05 33.94
N ALA A 449 -18.97 16.13 34.41
CA ALA A 449 -18.32 17.05 35.33
C ALA A 449 -18.06 16.41 36.68
N ASP A 450 -19.01 15.60 37.13
CA ASP A 450 -18.96 14.80 38.35
C ASP A 450 -19.42 13.39 38.01
N PRO A 451 -18.53 12.37 38.12
CA PRO A 451 -18.88 10.98 37.88
C PRO A 451 -19.97 10.43 38.80
N SER A 452 -20.13 11.01 39.98
CA SER A 452 -21.15 10.60 40.96
C SER A 452 -22.54 11.21 40.67
N ASP A 453 -22.63 12.23 39.81
CA ASP A 453 -23.88 12.87 39.40
C ASP A 453 -24.01 12.92 37.86
N PRO A 454 -24.65 11.90 37.26
CA PRO A 454 -24.87 11.85 35.80
C PRO A 454 -25.74 12.99 35.27
N ALA A 455 -26.44 13.72 36.15
CA ALA A 455 -27.24 14.90 35.79
C ALA A 455 -26.35 16.15 35.62
N GLN A 456 -25.14 16.15 36.15
CA GLN A 456 -24.19 17.22 35.91
C GLN A 456 -23.58 17.11 34.52
N ARG A 457 -23.86 18.10 33.77
CA ARG A 457 -23.54 18.19 32.34
C ARG A 457 -22.04 18.29 32.11
N LEU A 458 -21.64 17.86 30.93
CA LEU A 458 -20.32 17.94 30.32
C LEU A 458 -19.40 19.02 30.90
N SER A 459 -18.17 18.66 31.27
CA SER A 459 -17.15 19.64 31.69
C SER A 459 -16.14 19.89 30.56
N SER A 460 -15.09 19.14 30.53
CA SER A 460 -14.07 19.16 29.48
C SER A 460 -14.06 17.80 28.81
N TRP A 461 -13.72 17.76 27.52
CA TRP A 461 -13.41 16.50 26.84
C TRP A 461 -12.04 15.94 27.27
N LEU A 462 -11.19 16.76 27.92
CA LEU A 462 -9.88 16.37 28.45
C LEU A 462 -9.96 15.86 29.89
N GLY A 463 -9.24 14.77 30.17
CA GLY A 463 -9.03 14.28 31.52
C GLY A 463 -8.08 15.15 32.34
N GLN A 464 -7.13 15.77 31.69
CA GLN A 464 -6.20 16.74 32.29
C GLN A 464 -6.35 18.09 31.63
N PRO A 465 -6.50 19.16 32.40
CA PRO A 465 -6.65 20.51 31.87
C PRO A 465 -5.48 20.97 31.00
N SER A 466 -5.77 21.62 29.89
CA SER A 466 -4.77 22.21 29.02
C SER A 466 -5.27 23.57 28.49
N PRO A 467 -4.99 24.69 29.20
CA PRO A 467 -5.57 25.97 28.88
C PRO A 467 -4.96 26.66 27.63
N ASN A 468 -3.87 26.11 27.10
CA ASN A 468 -3.12 26.72 26.00
C ASN A 468 -3.36 26.07 24.63
N LEU A 469 -4.34 25.16 24.50
CA LEU A 469 -4.52 24.40 23.28
C LEU A 469 -4.72 25.24 22.03
N TRP A 470 -5.35 26.39 22.12
CA TRP A 470 -5.45 27.35 21.00
C TRP A 470 -4.50 28.55 21.15
N GLY A 471 -3.45 28.40 21.98
CA GLY A 471 -2.35 29.35 22.05
C GLY A 471 -2.55 30.50 23.03
N ASN A 472 -3.55 30.46 23.91
CA ASN A 472 -3.70 31.45 24.95
C ASN A 472 -2.79 31.08 26.15
N ALA A 473 -1.72 31.87 26.34
CA ALA A 473 -0.72 31.65 27.39
C ALA A 473 -1.08 32.29 28.74
N SER A 474 -2.32 32.73 28.94
CA SER A 474 -2.72 33.36 30.20
C SER A 474 -2.65 32.38 31.36
N THR A 475 -1.97 32.76 32.42
CA THR A 475 -1.83 31.98 33.65
C THR A 475 -2.82 32.37 34.73
N GLY A 476 -3.71 33.32 34.48
CA GLY A 476 -4.74 33.76 35.41
C GLY A 476 -5.48 34.98 34.90
N GLY A 477 -6.73 35.13 35.29
CA GLY A 477 -7.61 36.23 34.89
C GLY A 477 -8.24 36.06 33.50
N ARG A 478 -9.07 37.02 33.13
CA ARG A 478 -9.61 37.13 31.78
C ARG A 478 -8.44 37.41 30.83
N PRO A 479 -8.09 36.50 29.90
CA PRO A 479 -7.02 36.78 28.98
C PRO A 479 -7.47 37.92 28.03
N THR A 480 -6.77 39.00 28.04
CA THR A 480 -7.03 40.18 27.18
C THR A 480 -6.08 40.26 26.00
N THR A 481 -4.99 39.50 26.03
CA THR A 481 -3.99 39.46 24.96
C THR A 481 -4.02 38.16 24.21
N ALA A 482 -3.99 38.24 22.89
CA ALA A 482 -3.86 37.10 22.03
C ALA A 482 -2.49 36.44 22.23
N GLY A 483 -2.45 35.22 22.77
CA GLY A 483 -1.25 34.40 22.76
C GLY A 483 -0.87 34.01 21.34
N ALA A 484 0.27 33.30 21.18
CA ALA A 484 0.70 32.81 19.88
C ALA A 484 -0.21 31.62 19.44
N LYS A 485 -0.55 31.54 18.16
CA LYS A 485 -1.28 30.45 17.56
C LYS A 485 -0.56 29.12 17.84
N SER A 486 -1.25 28.12 18.40
CA SER A 486 -0.68 26.81 18.68
C SER A 486 -0.87 25.84 17.49
N ILE A 487 -0.23 24.68 17.59
CA ILE A 487 -0.39 23.59 16.61
C ILE A 487 -1.81 22.99 16.58
N TYR A 488 -2.65 23.26 17.55
CA TYR A 488 -4.04 22.77 17.61
C TYR A 488 -5.07 23.81 17.17
N ASP A 489 -4.67 25.02 16.86
CA ASP A 489 -5.57 26.05 16.32
C ASP A 489 -6.11 25.59 14.95
N PRO A 490 -7.45 25.56 14.75
CA PRO A 490 -8.06 25.02 13.52
C PRO A 490 -8.01 25.95 12.32
N CYS A 491 -7.67 27.26 12.51
CA CYS A 491 -7.75 28.25 11.44
C CYS A 491 -6.64 28.08 10.38
N PRO A 492 -6.89 28.51 9.14
CA PRO A 492 -5.93 28.45 8.03
C PRO A 492 -4.64 29.29 8.28
N PRO A 493 -3.61 29.16 7.40
CA PRO A 493 -2.41 29.98 7.49
C PRO A 493 -2.75 31.47 7.46
N GLY A 494 -2.09 32.29 8.36
CA GLY A 494 -2.34 33.71 8.52
C GLY A 494 -3.62 34.05 9.27
N TRP A 495 -4.33 33.06 9.79
CA TRP A 495 -5.56 33.19 10.56
C TRP A 495 -5.47 32.43 11.87
N ARG A 496 -6.22 32.82 12.88
CA ARG A 496 -6.25 32.19 14.20
C ARG A 496 -7.63 32.26 14.84
N VAL A 497 -7.87 31.47 15.85
CA VAL A 497 -9.05 31.60 16.72
C VAL A 497 -9.00 32.95 17.42
N PRO A 498 -10.08 33.78 17.39
CA PRO A 498 -10.08 35.11 17.96
C PRO A 498 -9.88 35.09 19.48
N PRO A 499 -9.11 36.04 20.05
CA PRO A 499 -9.15 36.30 21.47
C PRO A 499 -10.47 36.99 21.86
N PRO A 500 -10.88 36.95 23.13
CA PRO A 500 -12.14 37.57 23.56
C PRO A 500 -12.24 39.08 23.25
N GLU A 501 -11.15 39.81 23.33
CA GLU A 501 -11.07 41.24 23.02
C GLU A 501 -11.27 41.58 21.54
N ALA A 502 -11.20 40.60 20.65
CA ALA A 502 -11.56 40.81 19.26
C ALA A 502 -13.03 41.18 19.06
N TRP A 503 -13.86 40.81 20.02
CA TRP A 503 -15.26 41.14 20.07
C TRP A 503 -15.51 42.32 21.01
N THR A 504 -15.99 43.46 20.48
CA THR A 504 -16.35 44.62 21.30
C THR A 504 -17.86 44.80 21.30
N LEU A 505 -18.43 45.08 22.47
CA LEU A 505 -19.87 45.34 22.60
C LEU A 505 -20.21 46.82 22.30
N GLU A 506 -19.29 47.73 22.54
CA GLU A 506 -19.58 49.18 22.55
C GLU A 506 -20.05 49.74 21.19
N GLN A 507 -19.67 49.12 20.10
CA GLN A 507 -20.04 49.55 18.74
C GLN A 507 -20.74 48.48 17.92
N THR A 508 -21.15 47.38 18.58
CA THR A 508 -21.81 46.26 17.93
C THR A 508 -23.31 46.31 18.23
N THR A 509 -24.12 46.39 17.20
CA THR A 509 -25.58 46.37 17.32
C THR A 509 -26.11 45.18 16.58
N VAL A 510 -27.02 44.42 17.19
CA VAL A 510 -27.77 43.35 16.51
C VAL A 510 -28.85 44.03 15.68
N SER A 511 -28.87 43.77 14.40
CA SER A 511 -30.01 44.14 13.56
C SER A 511 -30.87 42.92 13.34
N SER A 512 -32.11 43.16 13.11
CA SER A 512 -33.23 42.22 12.88
C SER A 512 -32.81 40.76 12.67
N THR A 513 -33.33 39.90 13.53
CA THR A 513 -33.30 38.45 13.33
C THR A 513 -33.96 38.13 12.00
N ILE A 514 -33.21 37.45 11.16
CA ILE A 514 -33.75 36.79 9.96
C ILE A 514 -33.81 35.30 10.27
N GLU A 515 -34.50 34.57 9.41
CA GLU A 515 -34.58 33.12 9.54
C GLU A 515 -33.15 32.51 9.67
N GLY A 516 -32.93 31.75 10.74
CA GLY A 516 -31.68 31.04 10.98
C GLY A 516 -30.46 31.85 11.41
N GLY A 517 -30.57 33.15 11.68
CA GLY A 517 -29.43 33.96 12.10
C GLY A 517 -29.72 35.42 12.39
N CYS A 518 -28.67 36.23 12.51
CA CYS A 518 -28.76 37.69 12.68
C CYS A 518 -27.62 38.40 11.94
N TYR A 519 -27.79 39.68 11.76
CA TYR A 519 -26.72 40.57 11.31
C TYR A 519 -26.15 41.36 12.49
N LEU A 520 -24.83 41.50 12.56
CA LEU A 520 -24.17 42.35 13.55
C LEU A 520 -23.60 43.60 12.85
N TYR A 521 -24.00 44.77 13.29
CA TYR A 521 -23.38 45.99 12.80
C TYR A 521 -22.01 46.17 13.44
N THR A 522 -20.99 46.35 12.64
CA THR A 522 -19.60 46.49 13.09
C THR A 522 -19.02 47.87 12.72
N GLY A 523 -19.86 48.90 12.65
CA GLY A 523 -19.44 50.25 12.36
C GLY A 523 -19.44 50.61 10.86
N SER A 524 -19.30 49.65 9.96
CA SER A 524 -19.28 49.90 8.51
C SER A 524 -20.03 48.83 7.68
N VAL A 525 -20.17 47.63 8.20
CA VAL A 525 -20.78 46.50 7.50
C VAL A 525 -21.69 45.67 8.43
N TRP A 526 -22.54 44.88 7.82
CA TRP A 526 -23.48 43.98 8.50
C TRP A 526 -23.14 42.53 8.20
N PRO A 527 -22.09 41.91 8.80
CA PRO A 527 -21.82 40.50 8.59
C PRO A 527 -22.91 39.60 9.16
N TYR A 528 -23.22 38.53 8.42
CA TYR A 528 -24.20 37.53 8.83
C TYR A 528 -23.60 36.56 9.87
N TYR A 529 -24.41 36.24 10.88
CA TYR A 529 -24.10 35.29 11.93
C TYR A 529 -25.22 34.25 12.03
N PRO A 530 -24.99 33.01 11.54
CA PRO A 530 -26.01 31.94 11.62
C PRO A 530 -26.27 31.53 13.07
N TYR A 531 -27.50 31.18 13.39
CA TYR A 531 -27.85 30.61 14.67
C TYR A 531 -27.47 29.12 14.68
N ALA A 532 -26.18 28.86 14.76
CA ALA A 532 -25.60 27.52 14.69
C ALA A 532 -25.83 26.67 15.96
N GLY A 533 -26.13 27.34 17.12
CA GLY A 533 -26.26 26.60 18.38
C GLY A 533 -24.96 25.91 18.80
N LEU A 534 -25.08 24.66 19.22
CA LEU A 534 -23.94 23.82 19.62
C LEU A 534 -24.21 22.34 19.29
N LEU A 535 -23.15 21.58 19.18
CA LEU A 535 -23.16 20.12 19.13
C LEU A 535 -22.50 19.56 20.40
N HIS A 536 -23.10 18.56 21.02
CA HIS A 536 -22.49 17.85 22.16
C HIS A 536 -22.89 16.38 22.24
N VAL A 537 -22.18 15.64 23.06
CA VAL A 537 -22.48 14.24 23.39
C VAL A 537 -23.30 14.19 24.68
N MET A 538 -24.41 13.45 24.65
CA MET A 538 -25.24 13.17 25.84
C MET A 538 -24.63 12.09 26.72
N PRO A 539 -24.98 12.00 28.01
CA PRO A 539 -24.61 10.85 28.85
C PRO A 539 -25.01 9.49 28.30
N THR A 540 -26.00 9.45 27.43
CA THR A 540 -26.43 8.24 26.70
C THR A 540 -25.48 7.84 25.59
N GLY A 541 -24.42 8.60 25.32
CA GLY A 541 -23.51 8.41 24.21
C GLY A 541 -24.01 8.90 22.86
N LYS A 542 -25.20 9.54 22.81
CA LYS A 542 -25.75 10.11 21.56
C LYS A 542 -25.34 11.59 21.42
N GLU A 543 -25.11 11.97 20.19
CA GLU A 543 -24.92 13.36 19.80
C GLU A 543 -26.24 14.14 19.85
N MET A 544 -26.15 15.43 20.09
CA MET A 544 -27.29 16.32 20.09
C MET A 544 -26.92 17.74 19.67
N TYR A 545 -27.66 18.26 18.71
CA TYR A 545 -27.63 19.68 18.35
C TYR A 545 -28.62 20.45 19.25
N VAL A 546 -28.15 21.54 19.85
CA VAL A 546 -28.96 22.35 20.78
C VAL A 546 -28.94 23.81 20.38
N GLY A 547 -30.11 24.42 20.32
CA GLY A 547 -30.27 25.85 20.05
C GLY A 547 -29.93 26.27 18.64
N VAL A 548 -29.92 25.32 17.70
CA VAL A 548 -29.82 25.58 16.26
C VAL A 548 -31.07 26.35 15.82
N GLY A 549 -30.90 27.37 14.97
CA GLY A 549 -31.98 28.28 14.56
C GLY A 549 -32.44 29.27 15.64
N ILE A 550 -31.85 29.23 16.86
CA ILE A 550 -32.26 30.05 18.00
C ILE A 550 -31.15 30.99 18.45
N ARG A 551 -29.89 30.51 18.46
CA ARG A 551 -28.75 31.30 18.99
C ARG A 551 -27.48 31.00 18.24
N THR A 552 -26.57 31.99 18.21
CA THR A 552 -25.18 31.74 17.81
C THR A 552 -24.28 31.80 19.04
N GLN A 553 -23.27 30.93 19.06
CA GLN A 553 -22.15 30.98 19.97
C GLN A 553 -20.88 30.59 19.21
N LEU A 554 -19.82 31.36 19.38
CA LEU A 554 -18.56 31.17 18.70
C LEU A 554 -17.43 31.11 19.73
N TRP A 555 -16.55 30.14 19.57
CA TRP A 555 -15.40 30.03 20.46
C TRP A 555 -14.43 31.19 20.32
N THR A 556 -13.81 31.57 21.45
CA THR A 556 -12.57 32.33 21.52
C THR A 556 -11.41 31.42 21.91
N ASN A 557 -10.18 31.87 21.80
CA ASN A 557 -9.00 31.12 22.22
C ASN A 557 -8.79 31.06 23.75
N ALA A 558 -9.62 31.73 24.54
CA ALA A 558 -9.43 31.84 25.96
C ALA A 558 -10.09 30.70 26.74
N PRO A 559 -9.39 30.12 27.73
CA PRO A 559 -10.01 29.24 28.72
C PRO A 559 -10.95 30.05 29.61
N GLY A 560 -11.87 29.37 30.32
CA GLY A 560 -12.76 29.98 31.28
C GLY A 560 -12.07 30.35 32.59
N SER A 561 -12.84 31.01 33.46
CA SER A 561 -12.43 31.36 34.84
C SER A 561 -13.52 30.93 35.81
N PRO A 562 -13.19 30.45 37.03
CA PRO A 562 -14.19 30.20 38.06
C PRO A 562 -14.96 31.48 38.42
N ALA A 563 -16.27 31.37 38.61
CA ALA A 563 -17.08 32.52 39.01
C ALA A 563 -16.64 33.10 40.38
N SER A 564 -16.10 32.25 41.25
CA SER A 564 -15.60 32.65 42.58
C SER A 564 -14.24 33.36 42.55
N ASP A 565 -13.47 33.18 41.48
CA ASP A 565 -12.14 33.81 41.31
C ASP A 565 -11.81 33.96 39.83
N PRO A 566 -12.17 35.14 39.25
CA PRO A 566 -11.88 35.40 37.82
C PRO A 566 -10.40 35.49 37.48
N SER A 567 -9.51 35.51 38.47
CA SER A 567 -8.06 35.50 38.25
C SER A 567 -7.49 34.10 37.98
N ARG A 568 -8.26 33.06 38.23
CA ARG A 568 -7.85 31.68 38.01
C ARG A 568 -8.41 31.16 36.68
N VAL A 569 -7.73 30.17 36.12
CA VAL A 569 -8.21 29.43 34.93
C VAL A 569 -9.14 28.30 35.39
N ASP A 570 -10.36 28.25 34.84
CA ASP A 570 -11.22 27.09 34.87
C ASP A 570 -10.94 26.25 33.64
N ALA A 571 -10.28 25.12 33.84
CA ALA A 571 -9.88 24.23 32.77
C ALA A 571 -11.01 23.40 32.20
N THR A 572 -12.21 23.46 32.74
CA THR A 572 -13.39 22.73 32.26
C THR A 572 -14.26 23.57 31.34
N THR A 573 -14.09 24.89 31.38
CA THR A 573 -14.84 25.86 30.56
C THR A 573 -13.91 26.66 29.65
N ALA A 574 -14.51 27.28 28.65
CA ALA A 574 -13.83 28.23 27.76
C ALA A 574 -14.77 29.41 27.42
N VAL A 575 -14.16 30.52 27.01
CA VAL A 575 -14.89 31.76 26.70
C VAL A 575 -15.44 31.70 25.26
N SER A 576 -16.71 32.07 25.12
CA SER A 576 -17.36 32.26 23.83
C SER A 576 -17.97 33.66 23.70
N PHE A 577 -18.11 34.08 22.46
CA PHE A 577 -18.97 35.18 22.06
C PHE A 577 -20.32 34.57 21.62
N GLY A 578 -21.44 35.29 21.87
CA GLY A 578 -22.74 34.80 21.44
C GLY A 578 -23.79 35.89 21.30
N VAL A 579 -24.82 35.57 20.54
CA VAL A 579 -26.07 36.29 20.44
C VAL A 579 -27.21 35.38 20.87
N LEU A 580 -27.97 35.79 21.86
CA LEU A 580 -29.10 35.03 22.41
C LEU A 580 -30.40 35.83 22.20
N PRO A 581 -31.52 35.17 21.99
CA PRO A 581 -32.82 35.84 21.98
C PRO A 581 -33.13 36.48 23.35
N PRO A 582 -33.76 37.66 23.38
CA PRO A 582 -34.07 38.56 22.30
C PRO A 582 -32.88 39.50 22.00
N GLU A 583 -32.00 39.13 21.08
CA GLU A 583 -30.90 39.95 20.54
C GLU A 583 -29.85 40.44 21.59
N VAL A 584 -29.62 39.62 22.64
CA VAL A 584 -28.65 39.93 23.68
C VAL A 584 -27.27 39.48 23.28
N LEU A 585 -26.35 40.42 23.12
CA LEU A 585 -24.92 40.13 22.94
C LEU A 585 -24.31 39.65 24.25
N GLN A 586 -23.62 38.54 24.18
CA GLN A 586 -22.90 37.97 25.31
C GLN A 586 -21.43 37.83 24.97
N LEU A 587 -20.62 38.65 25.61
CA LEU A 587 -19.17 38.52 25.68
C LEU A 587 -18.78 37.70 26.92
N TYR A 588 -17.65 37.03 26.87
CA TYR A 588 -17.11 36.27 28.00
C TYR A 588 -18.06 35.24 28.58
N ARG A 589 -18.98 34.70 27.76
CA ARG A 589 -19.80 33.58 28.19
C ARG A 589 -18.93 32.35 28.36
N GLN A 590 -19.01 31.73 29.52
CA GLN A 590 -18.30 30.52 29.79
C GLN A 590 -19.16 29.32 29.41
N ASN A 591 -18.59 28.40 28.63
CA ASN A 591 -19.22 27.18 28.17
C ASN A 591 -18.27 26.00 28.40
N HIS A 592 -18.84 24.82 28.58
CA HIS A 592 -18.05 23.60 28.75
C HIS A 592 -17.24 23.28 27.49
N GLN A 593 -15.96 22.95 27.66
CA GLN A 593 -15.04 22.66 26.55
C GLN A 593 -15.45 21.44 25.74
N ALA A 594 -16.22 20.51 26.34
CA ALA A 594 -16.76 19.35 25.64
C ALA A 594 -17.87 19.70 24.64
N ALA A 595 -18.53 20.85 24.78
CA ALA A 595 -19.43 21.34 23.76
C ALA A 595 -18.66 21.81 22.52
N ALA A 596 -19.19 21.53 21.36
CA ALA A 596 -18.61 21.99 20.10
C ALA A 596 -19.40 23.18 19.54
N TYR A 597 -18.70 24.28 19.29
CA TYR A 597 -19.22 25.50 18.68
C TYR A 597 -18.44 25.84 17.41
N PRO A 598 -18.99 26.62 16.51
CA PRO A 598 -18.24 27.16 15.39
C PRO A 598 -17.13 28.11 15.82
N VAL A 599 -16.20 28.32 14.93
CA VAL A 599 -15.11 29.27 15.02
C VAL A 599 -15.23 30.29 13.87
N ARG A 600 -15.05 31.57 14.13
CA ARG A 600 -14.86 32.58 13.08
C ARG A 600 -13.46 33.15 13.21
N CYS A 601 -12.58 32.82 12.28
CA CYS A 601 -11.16 33.17 12.38
C CYS A 601 -10.90 34.68 12.21
N VAL A 602 -9.87 35.16 12.89
CA VAL A 602 -9.30 36.51 12.71
C VAL A 602 -7.91 36.42 12.12
N LYS A 603 -7.46 37.46 11.43
CA LYS A 603 -6.09 37.60 10.94
C LYS A 603 -5.10 37.58 12.10
N GLU A 604 -3.97 36.85 11.90
CA GLU A 604 -2.83 36.86 12.81
C GLU A 604 -2.17 38.24 12.93
#